data_cc78ea4a22e413ae984aea8eb7c605c1
#
_entry.id   cc78ea4a22e413ae984aea8eb7c605c1
#
_cell.length_a   1.000
_cell.length_b   1.000
_cell.length_c   1.000
_cell.angle_alpha   90.00
_cell.angle_beta   90.00
_cell.angle_gamma   90.00
#
_symmetry.space_group_name_H-M   'P 1'
#
loop_
_entity.id
_entity.type
_entity.pdbx_description
1 polymer ?
#
loop_
_entity_poly.entity_id
_entity_poly.type
_entity_poly.pdbx_seq_one_letter_code
_entity_poly.pdbx_strand_id
1 'polypeptide(L)'
;VGTHIHSSWPSVHELVGHSRMFDYIEFVAEYSPYDLYALENIGRAIDLFPHMTSMMKIEQEPRTWLTVRAIGSGIQNVLFADPRTKEDIEECVRAVRAEAPHVNGRHGVGMRRDVSFVLDCGTEEFVQSLDEAVIAVMIEKKSAVENLDDLLSVPGVDMVQFGPADYSMSLGLTGQFTHPQVLEAEKYVIETSLAKGIQPRAEINSPDQAKRYLDMGVKHFCIGTDMVILFEWFKANGSAMRDLVGADPIAPR
;
A
#
# COMPACT_ATOMS: atom_id res chain seq x y z
N VAL A 1 -8.94 -7.07 4.75
CA VAL A 1 -9.38 -5.69 4.45
C VAL A 1 -8.43 -4.72 5.11
N GLY A 2 -7.96 -3.71 4.37
CA GLY A 2 -7.12 -2.63 4.88
C GLY A 2 -7.74 -1.26 4.72
N THR A 3 -7.04 -0.24 5.23
CA THR A 3 -7.37 1.17 5.02
C THR A 3 -6.10 1.98 4.80
N HIS A 4 -6.19 3.07 4.03
CA HIS A 4 -5.09 3.98 3.78
C HIS A 4 -5.00 5.06 4.86
N ILE A 5 -3.79 5.27 5.35
CA ILE A 5 -3.49 6.35 6.29
C ILE A 5 -2.35 7.21 5.73
N HIS A 6 -2.62 8.49 5.54
CA HIS A 6 -1.62 9.50 5.16
C HIS A 6 -1.04 10.22 6.39
N SER A 7 -1.78 10.21 7.50
CA SER A 7 -1.29 10.82 8.73
C SER A 7 -0.12 10.03 9.31
N SER A 8 1.01 10.70 9.56
CA SER A 8 2.12 10.11 10.32
C SER A 8 1.88 10.11 11.84
N TRP A 9 0.72 10.61 12.29
CA TRP A 9 0.38 10.63 13.71
C TRP A 9 -0.08 9.26 14.19
N PRO A 10 0.65 8.63 15.13
CA PRO A 10 0.41 7.23 15.54
C PRO A 10 -0.98 6.98 16.10
N SER A 11 -1.61 7.99 16.77
CA SER A 11 -2.96 7.83 17.30
C SER A 11 -4.03 7.54 16.24
N VAL A 12 -3.82 7.93 14.97
CA VAL A 12 -4.74 7.58 13.88
C VAL A 12 -4.67 6.08 13.61
N HIS A 13 -3.47 5.50 13.65
CA HIS A 13 -3.25 4.06 13.50
C HIS A 13 -3.89 3.28 14.66
N GLU A 14 -3.77 3.80 15.90
CA GLU A 14 -4.42 3.21 17.06
C GLU A 14 -5.95 3.24 16.95
N LEU A 15 -6.54 4.32 16.42
CA LEU A 15 -8.00 4.40 16.19
C LEU A 15 -8.48 3.31 15.24
N VAL A 16 -7.74 3.04 14.17
CA VAL A 16 -8.05 1.92 13.26
C VAL A 16 -7.97 0.60 13.99
N GLY A 17 -6.91 0.35 14.75
CA GLY A 17 -6.73 -0.87 15.54
C GLY A 17 -7.84 -1.08 16.56
N HIS A 18 -8.26 -0.03 17.28
CA HIS A 18 -9.37 -0.07 18.23
C HIS A 18 -10.73 -0.39 17.58
N SER A 19 -10.91 -0.08 16.29
CA SER A 19 -12.13 -0.43 15.56
C SER A 19 -12.32 -1.95 15.42
N ARG A 20 -11.23 -2.72 15.39
CA ARG A 20 -11.18 -4.17 15.16
C ARG A 20 -11.82 -4.64 13.85
N MET A 21 -11.86 -3.77 12.85
CA MET A 21 -12.53 -4.05 11.57
C MET A 21 -11.55 -4.20 10.40
N PHE A 22 -10.25 -4.01 10.65
CA PHE A 22 -9.21 -4.04 9.62
C PHE A 22 -8.13 -5.07 9.96
N ASP A 23 -7.70 -5.80 8.93
CA ASP A 23 -6.61 -6.79 9.04
C ASP A 23 -5.24 -6.13 8.89
N TYR A 24 -5.19 -4.97 8.21
CA TYR A 24 -3.96 -4.19 8.05
C TYR A 24 -4.22 -2.70 7.83
N ILE A 25 -3.21 -1.91 8.12
CA ILE A 25 -3.12 -0.49 7.74
C ILE A 25 -2.06 -0.35 6.66
N GLU A 26 -2.36 0.43 5.64
CA GLU A 26 -1.37 0.91 4.69
C GLU A 26 -1.01 2.36 4.98
N PHE A 27 0.23 2.60 5.44
CA PHE A 27 0.78 3.94 5.52
C PHE A 27 1.26 4.37 4.13
N VAL A 28 0.64 5.43 3.57
CA VAL A 28 0.95 5.92 2.23
C VAL A 28 2.11 6.91 2.31
N ALA A 29 3.31 6.41 2.48
CA ALA A 29 4.50 7.23 2.66
C ALA A 29 4.84 8.07 1.42
N GLU A 30 4.52 7.57 0.23
CA GLU A 30 4.70 8.27 -1.04
C GLU A 30 4.10 9.70 -1.05
N TYR A 31 3.00 9.93 -0.29
CA TYR A 31 2.30 11.22 -0.26
C TYR A 31 2.40 11.92 1.10
N SER A 32 2.94 11.26 2.09
CA SER A 32 2.89 11.70 3.48
C SER A 32 4.20 12.33 3.93
N PRO A 33 4.17 13.46 4.65
CA PRO A 33 5.36 13.91 5.35
C PRO A 33 5.65 13.00 6.54
N TYR A 34 6.84 12.43 6.62
CA TYR A 34 7.29 11.63 7.75
C TYR A 34 8.80 11.70 7.94
N ASP A 35 9.25 11.33 9.12
CA ASP A 35 10.65 11.06 9.42
C ASP A 35 10.80 9.64 10.01
N LEU A 36 12.02 9.22 10.28
CA LEU A 36 12.29 7.88 10.80
C LEU A 36 11.71 7.66 12.22
N TYR A 37 11.57 8.71 13.02
CA TYR A 37 10.94 8.62 14.36
C TYR A 37 9.43 8.43 14.24
N ALA A 38 8.79 9.16 13.31
CA ALA A 38 7.38 8.95 13.01
C ALA A 38 7.13 7.52 12.54
N LEU A 39 7.97 7.00 11.65
CA LEU A 39 7.85 5.64 11.13
C LEU A 39 7.97 4.58 12.25
N GLU A 40 8.95 4.72 13.15
CA GLU A 40 9.05 3.84 14.33
C GLU A 40 7.84 3.95 15.26
N ASN A 41 7.26 5.14 15.42
CA ASN A 41 6.07 5.33 16.25
C ASN A 41 4.82 4.72 15.61
N ILE A 42 4.71 4.75 14.27
CA ILE A 42 3.69 4.00 13.53
C ILE A 42 3.83 2.50 13.81
N GLY A 43 5.05 1.95 13.68
CA GLY A 43 5.30 0.54 14.01
C GLY A 43 4.89 0.20 15.45
N ARG A 44 5.19 1.06 16.44
CA ARG A 44 4.78 0.84 17.84
C ARG A 44 3.27 0.86 18.01
N ALA A 45 2.58 1.78 17.34
CA ALA A 45 1.12 1.88 17.42
C ALA A 45 0.44 0.62 16.88
N ILE A 46 0.96 0.07 15.77
CA ILE A 46 0.40 -1.13 15.14
C ILE A 46 0.64 -2.36 15.99
N ASP A 47 1.82 -2.50 16.62
CA ASP A 47 2.16 -3.62 17.51
C ASP A 47 1.26 -3.75 18.74
N LEU A 48 0.51 -2.71 19.11
CA LEU A 48 -0.50 -2.80 20.17
C LEU A 48 -1.67 -3.73 19.79
N PHE A 49 -1.82 -4.08 18.50
CA PHE A 49 -2.99 -4.77 17.97
C PHE A 49 -2.59 -6.06 17.24
N PRO A 50 -2.52 -7.21 17.93
CA PRO A 50 -2.06 -8.47 17.32
C PRO A 50 -2.95 -9.02 16.19
N HIS A 51 -4.15 -8.45 16.00
CA HIS A 51 -5.05 -8.81 14.90
C HIS A 51 -4.77 -8.02 13.62
N MET A 52 -3.85 -7.06 13.64
CA MET A 52 -3.63 -6.12 12.54
C MET A 52 -2.15 -6.07 12.17
N THR A 53 -1.88 -6.06 10.87
CA THR A 53 -0.54 -5.90 10.31
C THR A 53 -0.36 -4.51 9.69
N SER A 54 0.84 -4.21 9.25
CA SER A 54 1.18 -2.97 8.56
C SER A 54 1.68 -3.21 7.16
N MET A 55 1.38 -2.28 6.27
CA MET A 55 1.97 -2.14 4.95
C MET A 55 2.41 -0.69 4.76
N MET A 56 3.51 -0.45 4.07
CA MET A 56 3.94 0.88 3.68
C MET A 56 3.98 0.96 2.16
N LYS A 57 3.22 1.90 1.59
CA LYS A 57 3.39 2.29 0.19
C LYS A 57 4.57 3.24 0.12
N ILE A 58 5.63 2.82 -0.56
CA ILE A 58 6.86 3.60 -0.69
C ILE A 58 6.93 4.28 -2.04
N GLU A 59 7.74 5.34 -2.10
CA GLU A 59 8.06 6.07 -3.33
C GLU A 59 8.78 5.17 -4.33
N GLN A 60 8.78 5.58 -5.59
CA GLN A 60 9.43 4.86 -6.68
C GLN A 60 10.93 4.60 -6.40
N GLU A 61 11.62 5.57 -5.81
CA GLU A 61 13.06 5.49 -5.50
C GLU A 61 13.40 6.28 -4.21
N PRO A 62 14.39 5.86 -3.45
CA PRO A 62 15.25 4.67 -3.60
C PRO A 62 14.62 3.44 -2.90
N ARG A 63 14.15 2.47 -3.64
CA ARG A 63 13.38 1.29 -3.17
C ARG A 63 14.06 0.54 -2.03
N THR A 64 15.30 0.12 -2.24
CA THR A 64 16.03 -0.69 -1.24
C THR A 64 16.19 0.06 0.08
N TRP A 65 16.55 1.34 0.06
CA TRP A 65 16.75 2.12 1.29
C TRP A 65 15.42 2.30 2.05
N LEU A 66 14.35 2.67 1.34
CA LEU A 66 13.03 2.86 1.93
C LEU A 66 12.50 1.57 2.54
N THR A 67 12.64 0.44 1.84
CA THR A 67 12.23 -0.89 2.33
C THR A 67 12.95 -1.26 3.63
N VAL A 68 14.28 -1.08 3.66
CA VAL A 68 15.08 -1.38 4.86
C VAL A 68 14.69 -0.49 6.04
N ARG A 69 14.30 0.78 5.80
CA ARG A 69 13.82 1.68 6.85
C ARG A 69 12.40 1.34 7.30
N ALA A 70 11.52 0.98 6.39
CA ALA A 70 10.16 0.54 6.70
C ALA A 70 10.19 -0.70 7.61
N ILE A 71 10.81 -1.77 7.15
CA ILE A 71 10.89 -3.03 7.90
C ILE A 71 11.62 -2.81 9.23
N GLY A 72 12.76 -2.13 9.21
CA GLY A 72 13.52 -1.83 10.42
C GLY A 72 12.78 -1.00 11.47
N SER A 73 11.71 -0.31 11.08
CA SER A 73 10.81 0.43 11.99
C SER A 73 9.66 -0.41 12.53
N GLY A 74 9.50 -1.65 12.03
CA GLY A 74 8.43 -2.58 12.42
C GLY A 74 7.25 -2.61 11.43
N ILE A 75 7.39 -2.01 10.25
CA ILE A 75 6.44 -2.22 9.15
C ILE A 75 6.67 -3.61 8.57
N GLN A 76 5.60 -4.39 8.40
CA GLN A 76 5.71 -5.81 8.08
C GLN A 76 5.65 -6.09 6.57
N ASN A 77 4.97 -5.25 5.80
CA ASN A 77 4.70 -5.47 4.38
C ASN A 77 5.00 -4.21 3.56
N VAL A 78 5.24 -4.38 2.26
CA VAL A 78 5.60 -3.25 1.38
C VAL A 78 4.77 -3.27 0.11
N LEU A 79 4.23 -2.10 -0.27
CA LEU A 79 3.66 -1.83 -1.57
C LEU A 79 4.62 -0.90 -2.34
N PHE A 80 5.14 -1.39 -3.45
CA PHE A 80 6.06 -0.65 -4.30
C PHE A 80 5.30 0.13 -5.37
N ALA A 81 5.50 1.45 -5.40
CA ALA A 81 4.98 2.31 -6.45
C ALA A 81 5.80 2.14 -7.74
N ASP A 82 5.12 2.22 -8.87
CA ASP A 82 5.63 2.43 -10.22
C ASP A 82 6.81 1.53 -10.69
N PRO A 83 6.84 0.21 -10.45
CA PRO A 83 7.78 -0.65 -11.16
C PRO A 83 7.33 -0.79 -12.64
N ARG A 84 8.28 -0.66 -13.58
CA ARG A 84 8.02 -0.60 -15.02
C ARG A 84 8.66 -1.72 -15.81
N THR A 85 9.71 -2.32 -15.25
CA THR A 85 10.51 -3.36 -15.89
C THR A 85 10.59 -4.58 -15.00
N LYS A 86 11.02 -5.69 -15.58
CA LYS A 86 11.28 -6.92 -14.84
C LYS A 86 12.35 -6.71 -13.76
N GLU A 87 13.37 -5.96 -14.10
CA GLU A 87 14.48 -5.60 -13.20
C GLU A 87 13.98 -4.78 -12.00
N ASP A 88 13.00 -3.88 -12.21
CA ASP A 88 12.35 -3.16 -11.11
C ASP A 88 11.65 -4.12 -10.14
N ILE A 89 10.91 -5.10 -10.67
CA ILE A 89 10.23 -6.11 -9.85
C ILE A 89 11.26 -6.98 -9.10
N GLU A 90 12.32 -7.40 -9.77
CA GLU A 90 13.42 -8.13 -9.12
C GLU A 90 14.06 -7.32 -8.00
N GLU A 91 14.25 -6.01 -8.18
CA GLU A 91 14.73 -5.12 -7.14
C GLU A 91 13.74 -5.04 -5.96
N CYS A 92 12.44 -4.87 -6.22
CA CYS A 92 11.41 -4.86 -5.19
C CYS A 92 11.48 -6.11 -4.31
N VAL A 93 11.52 -7.28 -4.92
CA VAL A 93 11.60 -8.57 -4.21
C VAL A 93 12.90 -8.65 -3.40
N ARG A 94 14.04 -8.34 -4.02
CA ARG A 94 15.35 -8.41 -3.37
C ARG A 94 15.52 -7.40 -2.22
N ALA A 95 14.84 -6.26 -2.27
CA ALA A 95 14.89 -5.26 -1.21
C ALA A 95 14.25 -5.76 0.10
N VAL A 96 13.20 -6.60 0.00
CA VAL A 96 12.52 -7.19 1.15
C VAL A 96 13.23 -8.44 1.65
N ARG A 97 13.60 -9.35 0.76
CA ARG A 97 14.13 -10.68 1.10
C ARG A 97 15.55 -10.61 1.67
N ALA A 98 15.84 -11.54 2.58
CA ALA A 98 17.15 -11.63 3.23
C ALA A 98 18.29 -11.86 2.22
N GLU A 99 19.47 -11.33 2.52
CA GLU A 99 20.71 -11.66 1.80
C GLU A 99 21.18 -13.08 2.21
N ALA A 100 20.44 -14.08 1.74
CA ALA A 100 20.67 -15.49 2.03
C ALA A 100 20.70 -16.33 0.74
N PRO A 101 21.46 -17.45 0.70
CA PRO A 101 21.67 -18.22 -0.52
C PRO A 101 20.38 -18.74 -1.16
N HIS A 102 19.33 -18.99 -0.36
CA HIS A 102 18.07 -19.58 -0.83
C HIS A 102 17.14 -18.57 -1.52
N VAL A 103 17.29 -17.25 -1.26
CA VAL A 103 16.40 -16.20 -1.80
C VAL A 103 17.10 -15.07 -2.52
N ASN A 104 18.42 -14.98 -2.43
CA ASN A 104 19.23 -13.97 -3.13
C ASN A 104 18.73 -12.52 -2.92
N GLY A 105 18.31 -12.19 -1.69
CA GLY A 105 17.85 -10.85 -1.32
C GLY A 105 19.00 -9.85 -1.12
N ARG A 106 18.64 -8.67 -0.64
CA ARG A 106 19.58 -7.58 -0.28
C ARG A 106 19.39 -7.08 1.16
N HIS A 107 18.40 -7.64 1.89
CA HIS A 107 18.16 -7.23 3.25
C HIS A 107 19.17 -7.87 4.20
N GLY A 108 20.10 -7.06 4.65
CA GLY A 108 21.14 -7.50 5.59
C GLY A 108 20.71 -7.41 7.05
N VAL A 109 21.48 -8.06 7.92
CA VAL A 109 21.33 -7.98 9.37
C VAL A 109 21.44 -6.53 9.86
N GLY A 110 20.59 -6.14 10.79
CA GLY A 110 20.61 -4.81 11.40
C GLY A 110 20.13 -4.85 12.85
N MET A 111 20.63 -3.94 13.67
CA MET A 111 20.15 -3.74 15.05
C MET A 111 19.08 -2.64 15.05
N ARG A 112 17.84 -3.01 14.68
CA ARG A 112 16.70 -2.11 14.58
C ARG A 112 15.53 -2.63 15.39
N ARG A 113 14.41 -1.91 15.37
CA ARG A 113 13.21 -2.23 16.13
C ARG A 113 12.59 -3.58 15.74
N ASP A 114 12.57 -3.92 14.47
CA ASP A 114 12.05 -5.18 13.93
C ASP A 114 12.69 -6.44 14.52
N VAL A 115 13.92 -6.32 14.98
CA VAL A 115 14.70 -7.39 15.63
C VAL A 115 14.94 -7.14 17.11
N SER A 116 14.05 -6.41 17.77
CA SER A 116 14.21 -6.05 19.20
C SER A 116 15.59 -5.48 19.50
N PHE A 117 16.16 -4.75 18.56
CA PHE A 117 17.51 -4.18 18.52
C PHE A 117 18.64 -5.22 18.55
N VAL A 118 18.80 -5.97 19.61
CA VAL A 118 19.91 -6.92 19.79
C VAL A 118 19.44 -8.36 20.02
N LEU A 119 18.17 -8.57 20.35
CA LEU A 119 17.70 -9.89 20.77
C LEU A 119 17.60 -10.85 19.58
N ASP A 120 16.99 -10.41 18.50
CA ASP A 120 16.68 -11.26 17.35
C ASP A 120 17.57 -10.93 16.13
N CYS A 121 18.60 -10.11 16.33
CA CYS A 121 19.49 -9.65 15.28
C CYS A 121 20.26 -10.84 14.66
N GLY A 122 19.97 -11.15 13.39
CA GLY A 122 20.63 -12.20 12.64
C GLY A 122 20.19 -13.63 12.99
N THR A 123 19.01 -13.77 13.60
CA THR A 123 18.41 -15.09 13.91
C THR A 123 17.68 -15.68 12.70
N GLU A 124 17.31 -16.96 12.79
CA GLU A 124 16.47 -17.63 11.77
C GLU A 124 15.07 -17.00 11.71
N GLU A 125 14.52 -16.60 12.85
CA GLU A 125 13.23 -15.92 12.97
C GLU A 125 13.23 -14.57 12.22
N PHE A 126 14.35 -13.84 12.26
CA PHE A 126 14.51 -12.62 11.46
C PHE A 126 14.44 -12.92 9.95
N VAL A 127 15.16 -13.93 9.49
CA VAL A 127 15.13 -14.33 8.07
C VAL A 127 13.73 -14.77 7.68
N GLN A 128 13.07 -15.58 8.50
CA GLN A 128 11.70 -16.03 8.27
C GLN A 128 10.72 -14.85 8.19
N SER A 129 10.84 -13.85 9.04
CA SER A 129 9.97 -12.66 9.01
C SER A 129 10.08 -11.88 7.69
N LEU A 130 11.29 -11.84 7.10
CA LEU A 130 11.50 -11.26 5.78
C LEU A 130 10.91 -12.12 4.64
N ASP A 131 10.94 -13.44 4.79
CA ASP A 131 10.36 -14.37 3.81
C ASP A 131 8.83 -14.36 3.85
N GLU A 132 8.23 -14.12 5.02
CA GLU A 132 6.78 -14.01 5.23
C GLU A 132 6.21 -12.63 4.86
N ALA A 133 7.05 -11.61 4.73
CA ALA A 133 6.61 -10.27 4.38
C ALA A 133 5.91 -10.24 3.02
N VAL A 134 4.72 -9.64 2.96
CA VAL A 134 3.95 -9.49 1.71
C VAL A 134 4.57 -8.41 0.84
N ILE A 135 4.82 -8.75 -0.41
CA ILE A 135 5.32 -7.87 -1.45
C ILE A 135 4.19 -7.58 -2.43
N ALA A 136 3.73 -6.33 -2.41
CA ALA A 136 2.74 -5.83 -3.34
C ALA A 136 3.38 -4.84 -4.33
N VAL A 137 2.89 -4.81 -5.56
CA VAL A 137 3.39 -3.89 -6.59
C VAL A 137 2.23 -3.16 -7.28
N MET A 138 2.43 -1.86 -7.56
CA MET A 138 1.50 -1.05 -8.34
C MET A 138 1.74 -1.25 -9.84
N ILE A 139 0.69 -1.56 -10.57
CA ILE A 139 0.69 -1.53 -12.05
C ILE A 139 -0.08 -0.29 -12.48
N GLU A 140 0.63 0.76 -12.83
CA GLU A 140 0.05 2.09 -12.98
C GLU A 140 0.63 2.93 -14.13
N LYS A 141 1.37 2.30 -15.04
CA LYS A 141 1.84 2.94 -16.28
C LYS A 141 1.49 2.08 -17.49
N LYS A 142 1.29 2.75 -18.63
CA LYS A 142 1.03 2.07 -19.89
C LYS A 142 2.07 1.00 -20.20
N SER A 143 3.36 1.32 -20.04
CA SER A 143 4.44 0.37 -20.28
C SER A 143 4.41 -0.84 -19.34
N ALA A 144 4.01 -0.66 -18.08
CA ALA A 144 3.88 -1.76 -17.13
C ALA A 144 2.72 -2.70 -17.51
N VAL A 145 1.59 -2.16 -17.96
CA VAL A 145 0.45 -2.96 -18.44
C VAL A 145 0.82 -3.71 -19.73
N GLU A 146 1.52 -3.06 -20.66
CA GLU A 146 1.97 -3.68 -21.93
C GLU A 146 2.97 -4.82 -21.71
N ASN A 147 3.77 -4.75 -20.64
CA ASN A 147 4.78 -5.76 -20.28
C ASN A 147 4.37 -6.62 -19.07
N LEU A 148 3.09 -6.65 -18.73
CA LEU A 148 2.59 -7.25 -17.49
C LEU A 148 3.02 -8.72 -17.29
N ASP A 149 2.99 -9.51 -18.37
CA ASP A 149 3.37 -10.92 -18.33
C ASP A 149 4.83 -11.12 -17.92
N ASP A 150 5.73 -10.26 -18.39
CA ASP A 150 7.15 -10.28 -18.06
C ASP A 150 7.38 -9.80 -16.61
N LEU A 151 6.73 -8.71 -16.20
CA LEU A 151 6.79 -8.21 -14.83
C LEU A 151 6.34 -9.28 -13.82
N LEU A 152 5.19 -9.90 -14.07
CA LEU A 152 4.62 -10.93 -13.19
C LEU A 152 5.22 -12.34 -13.40
N SER A 153 6.27 -12.47 -14.20
CA SER A 153 7.07 -13.69 -14.28
C SER A 153 8.11 -13.79 -13.16
N VAL A 154 8.40 -12.67 -12.48
CA VAL A 154 9.34 -12.62 -11.36
C VAL A 154 8.72 -13.30 -10.15
N PRO A 155 9.38 -14.30 -9.55
CA PRO A 155 8.85 -14.96 -8.36
C PRO A 155 8.97 -14.05 -7.13
N GLY A 156 8.04 -14.21 -6.19
CA GLY A 156 8.08 -13.51 -4.90
C GLY A 156 7.20 -12.27 -4.81
N VAL A 157 6.46 -11.92 -5.87
CA VAL A 157 5.37 -10.94 -5.80
C VAL A 157 4.11 -11.64 -5.30
N ASP A 158 3.54 -11.15 -4.22
CA ASP A 158 2.35 -11.73 -3.58
C ASP A 158 1.06 -11.05 -4.07
N MET A 159 1.11 -9.74 -4.29
CA MET A 159 -0.07 -8.95 -4.64
C MET A 159 0.22 -7.92 -5.74
N VAL A 160 -0.84 -7.60 -6.48
CA VAL A 160 -0.83 -6.54 -7.49
C VAL A 160 -1.98 -5.57 -7.22
N GLN A 161 -1.71 -4.27 -7.35
CA GLN A 161 -2.74 -3.25 -7.36
C GLN A 161 -2.67 -2.43 -8.66
N PHE A 162 -3.80 -2.23 -9.30
CA PHE A 162 -3.89 -1.31 -10.44
C PHE A 162 -4.05 0.13 -9.96
N GLY A 163 -3.26 1.06 -10.54
CA GLY A 163 -3.31 2.48 -10.24
C GLY A 163 -3.98 3.30 -11.36
N PRO A 164 -5.31 3.52 -11.32
CA PRO A 164 -6.05 4.16 -12.43
C PRO A 164 -5.65 5.62 -12.66
N ALA A 165 -5.23 6.34 -11.63
CA ALA A 165 -4.85 7.75 -11.74
C ALA A 165 -3.62 7.93 -12.63
N ASP A 166 -2.53 7.28 -12.27
CA ASP A 166 -1.28 7.32 -13.01
C ASP A 166 -1.38 6.64 -14.37
N TYR A 167 -2.13 5.53 -14.45
CA TYR A 167 -2.36 4.86 -15.71
C TYR A 167 -3.10 5.76 -16.71
N SER A 168 -4.21 6.39 -16.31
CA SER A 168 -4.94 7.32 -17.16
C SER A 168 -4.08 8.51 -17.62
N MET A 169 -3.25 9.04 -16.71
CA MET A 169 -2.30 10.09 -17.04
C MET A 169 -1.28 9.62 -18.07
N SER A 170 -0.75 8.40 -17.95
CA SER A 170 0.22 7.81 -18.89
C SER A 170 -0.36 7.57 -20.30
N LEU A 171 -1.69 7.53 -20.42
CA LEU A 171 -2.42 7.46 -21.68
C LEU A 171 -2.78 8.83 -22.27
N GLY A 172 -2.55 9.93 -21.55
CA GLY A 172 -3.07 11.26 -21.89
C GLY A 172 -4.57 11.43 -21.61
N LEU A 173 -5.15 10.56 -20.78
CA LEU A 173 -6.55 10.54 -20.34
C LEU A 173 -6.69 11.00 -18.89
N THR A 174 -5.87 11.95 -18.44
CA THR A 174 -5.77 12.40 -17.04
C THR A 174 -7.14 12.65 -16.42
N GLY A 175 -7.42 12.00 -15.27
CA GLY A 175 -8.66 12.13 -14.51
C GLY A 175 -9.84 11.34 -15.08
N GLN A 176 -9.69 10.64 -16.19
CA GLN A 176 -10.77 9.85 -16.81
C GLN A 176 -10.71 8.38 -16.36
N PHE A 177 -10.86 8.15 -15.06
CA PHE A 177 -10.71 6.81 -14.45
C PHE A 177 -11.73 5.77 -14.93
N THR A 178 -12.88 6.22 -15.46
CA THR A 178 -13.93 5.35 -16.01
C THR A 178 -13.87 5.24 -17.54
N HIS A 179 -12.82 5.78 -18.17
CA HIS A 179 -12.63 5.62 -19.61
C HIS A 179 -12.50 4.13 -19.97
N PRO A 180 -13.12 3.64 -21.08
CA PRO A 180 -13.09 2.22 -21.43
C PRO A 180 -11.69 1.59 -21.43
N GLN A 181 -10.68 2.28 -21.97
CA GLN A 181 -9.30 1.79 -21.98
C GLN A 181 -8.72 1.62 -20.57
N VAL A 182 -9.10 2.47 -19.60
CA VAL A 182 -8.64 2.35 -18.22
C VAL A 182 -9.29 1.14 -17.55
N LEU A 183 -10.61 0.97 -17.75
CA LEU A 183 -11.35 -0.17 -17.21
C LEU A 183 -10.93 -1.52 -17.82
N GLU A 184 -10.61 -1.54 -19.12
CA GLU A 184 -10.09 -2.73 -19.79
C GLU A 184 -8.70 -3.11 -19.28
N ALA A 185 -7.83 -2.12 -19.07
CA ALA A 185 -6.51 -2.35 -18.50
C ALA A 185 -6.59 -2.86 -17.04
N GLU A 186 -7.45 -2.27 -16.21
CA GLU A 186 -7.69 -2.75 -14.85
C GLU A 186 -8.15 -4.22 -14.83
N LYS A 187 -9.13 -4.53 -15.69
CA LYS A 187 -9.62 -5.91 -15.84
C LYS A 187 -8.50 -6.85 -16.29
N TYR A 188 -7.72 -6.47 -17.27
CA TYR A 188 -6.60 -7.25 -17.77
C TYR A 188 -5.55 -7.53 -16.68
N VAL A 189 -5.20 -6.51 -15.87
CA VAL A 189 -4.27 -6.66 -14.76
C VAL A 189 -4.81 -7.65 -13.72
N ILE A 190 -6.09 -7.54 -13.36
CA ILE A 190 -6.73 -8.44 -12.39
C ILE A 190 -6.74 -9.88 -12.91
N GLU A 191 -7.22 -10.11 -14.14
CA GLU A 191 -7.34 -11.45 -14.73
C GLU A 191 -5.98 -12.12 -14.91
N THR A 192 -4.97 -11.36 -15.39
CA THR A 192 -3.60 -11.86 -15.56
C THR A 192 -2.97 -12.22 -14.22
N SER A 193 -3.13 -11.38 -13.20
CA SER A 193 -2.62 -11.66 -11.85
C SER A 193 -3.20 -12.94 -11.29
N LEU A 194 -4.52 -13.11 -11.35
CA LEU A 194 -5.21 -14.31 -10.89
C LEU A 194 -4.75 -15.57 -11.64
N ALA A 195 -4.57 -15.47 -12.96
CA ALA A 195 -4.09 -16.59 -13.77
C ALA A 195 -2.67 -17.05 -13.39
N LYS A 196 -1.86 -16.12 -12.87
CA LYS A 196 -0.50 -16.40 -12.37
C LYS A 196 -0.46 -16.79 -10.88
N GLY A 197 -1.60 -16.80 -10.19
CA GLY A 197 -1.68 -17.10 -8.75
C GLY A 197 -1.31 -15.92 -7.85
N ILE A 198 -1.11 -14.73 -8.42
CA ILE A 198 -0.82 -13.50 -7.69
C ILE A 198 -2.14 -12.84 -7.31
N GLN A 199 -2.27 -12.37 -6.07
CA GLN A 199 -3.53 -11.83 -5.56
C GLN A 199 -3.74 -10.38 -6.00
N PRO A 200 -4.79 -10.05 -6.77
CA PRO A 200 -5.14 -8.66 -7.01
C PRO A 200 -5.76 -8.03 -5.76
N ARG A 201 -5.39 -6.77 -5.51
CA ARG A 201 -5.95 -5.92 -4.47
C ARG A 201 -6.64 -4.72 -5.11
N ALA A 202 -7.82 -4.38 -4.66
CA ALA A 202 -8.55 -3.20 -5.12
C ALA A 202 -8.60 -2.12 -4.03
N GLU A 203 -8.41 -0.88 -4.47
CA GLU A 203 -8.64 0.31 -3.66
C GLU A 203 -10.03 0.84 -3.93
N ILE A 204 -10.81 1.07 -2.87
CA ILE A 204 -12.19 1.53 -2.95
C ILE A 204 -12.48 2.59 -1.87
N ASN A 205 -13.46 3.45 -2.13
CA ASN A 205 -13.88 4.48 -1.18
C ASN A 205 -15.16 4.12 -0.42
N SER A 206 -15.90 3.13 -0.90
CA SER A 206 -17.12 2.64 -0.24
C SER A 206 -17.34 1.15 -0.50
N PRO A 207 -18.05 0.43 0.39
CA PRO A 207 -18.36 -0.99 0.19
C PRO A 207 -19.12 -1.30 -1.10
N ASP A 208 -19.93 -0.37 -1.61
CA ASP A 208 -20.71 -0.56 -2.83
C ASP A 208 -19.83 -0.82 -4.05
N GLN A 209 -18.63 -0.24 -4.07
CA GLN A 209 -17.67 -0.43 -5.13
C GLN A 209 -17.07 -1.84 -5.16
N ALA A 210 -17.10 -2.57 -4.04
CA ALA A 210 -16.48 -3.88 -3.94
C ALA A 210 -17.13 -4.92 -4.85
N LYS A 211 -18.44 -4.78 -5.14
CA LYS A 211 -19.18 -5.81 -5.87
C LYS A 211 -18.55 -6.16 -7.21
N ARG A 212 -18.20 -5.17 -8.03
CA ARG A 212 -17.59 -5.42 -9.35
C ARG A 212 -16.26 -6.17 -9.26
N TYR A 213 -15.49 -5.89 -8.23
CA TYR A 213 -14.21 -6.55 -8.00
C TYR A 213 -14.37 -7.97 -7.48
N LEU A 214 -15.35 -8.19 -6.58
CA LEU A 214 -15.72 -9.53 -6.12
C LEU A 214 -16.18 -10.41 -7.29
N ASP A 215 -16.97 -9.85 -8.21
CA ASP A 215 -17.44 -10.54 -9.42
C ASP A 215 -16.25 -10.94 -10.35
N MET A 216 -15.14 -10.21 -10.29
CA MET A 216 -13.87 -10.53 -10.99
C MET A 216 -12.95 -11.48 -10.20
N GLY A 217 -13.29 -11.84 -8.97
CA GLY A 217 -12.49 -12.73 -8.13
C GLY A 217 -11.50 -12.04 -7.17
N VAL A 218 -11.51 -10.70 -7.07
CA VAL A 218 -10.70 -9.96 -6.10
C VAL A 218 -11.22 -10.22 -4.69
N LYS A 219 -10.30 -10.50 -3.75
CA LYS A 219 -10.63 -10.78 -2.35
C LYS A 219 -9.97 -9.82 -1.36
N HIS A 220 -9.00 -9.04 -1.84
CA HIS A 220 -8.24 -8.11 -1.03
C HIS A 220 -8.62 -6.67 -1.36
N PHE A 221 -8.95 -5.91 -0.31
CA PHE A 221 -9.43 -4.54 -0.45
C PHE A 221 -8.70 -3.62 0.50
N CYS A 222 -8.41 -2.41 0.01
CA CYS A 222 -8.08 -1.28 0.84
C CYS A 222 -9.21 -0.26 0.71
N ILE A 223 -9.88 0.08 1.81
CA ILE A 223 -11.07 0.93 1.80
C ILE A 223 -10.85 2.23 2.55
N GLY A 224 -11.15 3.32 1.88
CA GLY A 224 -11.09 4.66 2.44
C GLY A 224 -9.66 5.16 2.66
N THR A 225 -9.55 6.46 2.79
CA THR A 225 -8.32 7.19 3.09
C THR A 225 -8.64 8.20 4.18
N ASP A 226 -7.84 8.29 5.24
CA ASP A 226 -8.08 9.18 6.37
C ASP A 226 -8.34 10.63 5.95
N MET A 227 -7.57 11.15 5.00
CA MET A 227 -7.72 12.51 4.48
C MET A 227 -9.08 12.73 3.80
N VAL A 228 -9.54 11.74 3.02
CA VAL A 228 -10.85 11.80 2.34
C VAL A 228 -11.98 11.69 3.35
N ILE A 229 -11.88 10.76 4.31
CA ILE A 229 -12.85 10.56 5.39
C ILE A 229 -13.04 11.86 6.19
N LEU A 230 -11.95 12.49 6.60
CA LEU A 230 -11.99 13.74 7.34
C LEU A 230 -12.56 14.88 6.50
N PHE A 231 -12.11 15.00 5.25
CA PHE A 231 -12.61 16.04 4.35
C PHE A 231 -14.13 15.94 4.13
N GLU A 232 -14.64 14.74 3.83
CA GLU A 232 -16.06 14.54 3.59
C GLU A 232 -16.89 14.79 4.87
N TRP A 233 -16.37 14.38 6.03
CA TRP A 233 -17.02 14.67 7.30
C TRP A 233 -17.09 16.18 7.58
N PHE A 234 -15.98 16.90 7.41
CA PHE A 234 -15.91 18.36 7.63
C PHE A 234 -16.83 19.09 6.66
N LYS A 235 -16.84 18.70 5.39
CA LYS A 235 -17.67 19.30 4.36
C LYS A 235 -19.16 19.11 4.66
N ALA A 236 -19.59 17.87 4.90
CA ALA A 236 -20.99 17.55 5.13
C ALA A 236 -21.52 18.22 6.42
N ASN A 237 -20.84 18.02 7.54
CA ASN A 237 -21.28 18.53 8.83
C ASN A 237 -21.10 20.06 8.96
N GLY A 238 -20.02 20.59 8.38
CA GLY A 238 -19.79 22.03 8.32
C GLY A 238 -20.87 22.74 7.51
N SER A 239 -21.25 22.20 6.34
CA SER A 239 -22.35 22.74 5.54
C SER A 239 -23.67 22.72 6.30
N ALA A 240 -24.04 21.58 6.88
CA ALA A 240 -25.28 21.46 7.65
C ALA A 240 -25.35 22.44 8.83
N MET A 241 -24.24 22.65 9.54
CA MET A 241 -24.19 23.62 10.63
C MET A 241 -24.32 25.07 10.15
N ARG A 242 -23.70 25.42 9.01
CA ARG A 242 -23.85 26.76 8.42
C ARG A 242 -25.31 27.05 8.04
N ASP A 243 -25.96 26.07 7.44
CA ASP A 243 -27.38 26.18 7.08
C ASP A 243 -28.25 26.41 8.33
N LEU A 244 -28.02 25.65 9.41
CA LEU A 244 -28.76 25.79 10.67
C LEU A 244 -28.59 27.16 11.34
N VAL A 245 -27.41 27.78 11.24
CA VAL A 245 -27.16 29.08 11.86
C VAL A 245 -27.38 30.26 10.88
N GLY A 246 -27.82 29.98 9.66
CA GLY A 246 -28.08 30.98 8.64
C GLY A 246 -26.82 31.70 8.12
N ALA A 247 -25.68 31.03 8.12
CA ALA A 247 -24.42 31.58 7.63
C ALA A 247 -24.19 31.19 6.15
N ASP A 248 -23.76 32.16 5.33
CA ASP A 248 -23.44 31.92 3.93
C ASP A 248 -22.29 30.91 3.75
N PRO A 249 -22.27 30.13 2.65
CA PRO A 249 -21.12 29.30 2.27
C PRO A 249 -19.85 30.14 2.14
N ILE A 250 -18.71 29.59 2.54
CA ILE A 250 -17.41 30.22 2.30
C ILE A 250 -17.09 30.08 0.82
N ALA A 251 -16.87 31.18 0.12
CA ALA A 251 -16.53 31.13 -1.30
C ALA A 251 -15.23 30.32 -1.54
N PRO A 252 -15.17 29.51 -2.58
CA PRO A 252 -13.93 28.87 -2.97
C PRO A 252 -12.88 29.91 -3.35
N ARG A 253 -11.63 29.63 -3.05
CA ARG A 253 -10.48 30.47 -3.48
C ARG A 253 -10.21 30.31 -4.96
#